data_edd687fc59616ff0abfd09f3340c193f
#
_entry.id   edd687fc59616ff0abfd09f3340c193f
#
_cell.length_a   1.000
_cell.length_b   1.000
_cell.length_c   1.000
_cell.angle_alpha   90.00
_cell.angle_beta   90.00
_cell.angle_gamma   90.00
#
_symmetry.space_group_name_H-M   'P 1'
#
loop_
_entity.id
_entity.type
_entity.pdbx_description
1 polymer ?
#
loop_
_entity_poly.entity_id
_entity_poly.type
_entity_poly.pdbx_seq_one_letter_code
_entity_poly.pdbx_strand_id
1 'polypeptide(L)'
;MPSRNSKHSVALTIAGSDPGGGAGLQSDLKTFAALGVYGFSVITQVIAQNSWKVADVEAVSPEMVEAQLDTLALEFVPRALKTGALANVDVVKAVARAIERLKLPAPVVDPVTVSSSGARLLGWKGERAIRKRLIPLAAIVTPNIPEAEGLADIQIDSDAAMRKAAQKIIKLGAQAVVIKGGHREDDSFATDLFYDGRIFVELKAPRIAGGGAHGTGCAFSAAIAAHLARGRSLEDAVRGAKSFVTTALKHSFKLGKGRALLDHFARG
;
A
#
# COMPACT_ATOMS: atom_id res chain seq x y z
N MET A 1 -19.58 -6.86 -21.81
CA MET A 1 -18.29 -6.78 -21.09
C MET A 1 -17.83 -5.33 -21.11
N PRO A 2 -17.41 -4.74 -19.99
CA PRO A 2 -16.93 -3.35 -19.99
C PRO A 2 -15.69 -3.23 -20.88
N SER A 3 -15.65 -2.12 -21.62
CA SER A 3 -14.60 -1.84 -22.62
C SER A 3 -13.24 -1.64 -21.93
N ARG A 4 -12.24 -2.46 -22.26
CA ARG A 4 -10.83 -2.27 -21.87
C ARG A 4 -10.16 -1.06 -22.56
N ASN A 5 -10.86 -0.33 -23.42
CA ASN A 5 -10.31 0.71 -24.29
C ASN A 5 -10.60 2.15 -23.80
N SER A 6 -10.67 2.36 -22.49
CA SER A 6 -10.72 3.72 -21.94
C SER A 6 -9.38 4.44 -22.20
N LYS A 7 -9.45 5.69 -22.71
CA LYS A 7 -8.30 6.61 -22.80
C LYS A 7 -7.70 6.93 -21.42
N HIS A 8 -8.44 6.69 -20.34
CA HIS A 8 -8.03 6.96 -18.96
C HIS A 8 -7.48 5.70 -18.30
N SER A 9 -6.34 5.84 -17.64
CA SER A 9 -5.84 4.82 -16.73
C SER A 9 -6.68 4.82 -15.47
N VAL A 10 -7.08 3.63 -15.01
CA VAL A 10 -7.97 3.45 -13.84
C VAL A 10 -7.32 2.52 -12.83
N ALA A 11 -7.31 2.90 -11.56
CA ALA A 11 -6.87 2.06 -10.45
C ALA A 11 -7.96 1.96 -9.38
N LEU A 12 -7.98 0.83 -8.68
CA LEU A 12 -8.89 0.59 -7.55
C LEU A 12 -8.06 0.50 -6.26
N THR A 13 -8.49 1.20 -5.20
CA THR A 13 -8.00 0.97 -3.85
C THR A 13 -9.07 0.31 -2.98
N ILE A 14 -8.67 -0.68 -2.19
CA ILE A 14 -9.48 -1.36 -1.18
C ILE A 14 -8.81 -1.09 0.16
N ALA A 15 -9.34 -0.16 0.95
CA ALA A 15 -8.67 0.29 2.16
C ALA A 15 -9.63 0.94 3.18
N GLY A 16 -9.12 1.24 4.36
CA GLY A 16 -9.83 2.03 5.37
C GLY A 16 -9.88 3.51 5.01
N SER A 17 -10.91 4.19 5.53
CA SER A 17 -11.14 5.63 5.37
C SER A 17 -10.46 6.41 6.49
N ASP A 18 -9.64 7.41 6.15
CA ASP A 18 -8.99 8.36 7.04
C ASP A 18 -9.63 9.76 6.86
N PRO A 19 -10.43 10.27 7.83
CA PRO A 19 -11.08 11.58 7.71
C PRO A 19 -10.09 12.74 7.62
N GLY A 20 -8.86 12.56 8.12
CA GLY A 20 -7.78 13.54 7.99
C GLY A 20 -7.19 13.61 6.58
N GLY A 21 -7.49 12.62 5.75
CA GLY A 21 -7.06 12.56 4.35
C GLY A 21 -5.55 12.40 4.15
N GLY A 22 -4.80 12.10 5.21
CA GLY A 22 -3.34 11.92 5.15
C GLY A 22 -2.92 10.49 4.84
N ALA A 23 -3.78 9.51 5.14
CA ALA A 23 -3.54 8.09 4.89
C ALA A 23 -4.79 7.43 4.28
N GLY A 24 -4.85 6.10 4.28
CA GLY A 24 -5.99 5.33 3.83
C GLY A 24 -6.38 5.61 2.38
N LEU A 25 -7.64 5.31 2.07
CA LEU A 25 -8.16 5.48 0.71
C LEU A 25 -8.11 6.92 0.21
N GLN A 26 -8.19 7.93 1.09
CA GLN A 26 -8.11 9.34 0.70
C GLN A 26 -6.71 9.70 0.20
N SER A 27 -5.65 9.21 0.86
CA SER A 27 -4.27 9.36 0.38
C SER A 27 -4.06 8.62 -0.94
N ASP A 28 -4.64 7.43 -1.08
CA ASP A 28 -4.56 6.63 -2.30
C ASP A 28 -5.21 7.38 -3.48
N LEU A 29 -6.41 7.92 -3.30
CA LEU A 29 -7.13 8.68 -4.34
C LEU A 29 -6.40 9.97 -4.71
N LYS A 30 -5.84 10.71 -3.74
CA LYS A 30 -4.97 11.87 -4.00
C LYS A 30 -3.75 11.48 -4.82
N THR A 31 -3.10 10.36 -4.47
CA THR A 31 -1.94 9.84 -5.19
C THR A 31 -2.30 9.45 -6.62
N PHE A 32 -3.42 8.76 -6.83
CA PHE A 32 -3.90 8.41 -8.16
C PHE A 32 -4.15 9.67 -9.01
N ALA A 33 -4.88 10.65 -8.45
CA ALA A 33 -5.16 11.91 -9.13
C ALA A 33 -3.88 12.68 -9.49
N ALA A 34 -2.93 12.80 -8.56
CA ALA A 34 -1.65 13.47 -8.80
C ALA A 34 -0.83 12.80 -9.91
N LEU A 35 -0.95 11.48 -10.08
CA LEU A 35 -0.29 10.71 -11.14
C LEU A 35 -1.14 10.54 -12.42
N GLY A 36 -2.27 11.27 -12.54
CA GLY A 36 -3.12 11.26 -13.73
C GLY A 36 -3.89 9.94 -13.91
N VAL A 37 -4.23 9.26 -12.83
CA VAL A 37 -5.00 8.02 -12.82
C VAL A 37 -6.35 8.27 -12.16
N TYR A 38 -7.44 7.81 -12.77
CA TYR A 38 -8.75 7.84 -12.15
C TYR A 38 -8.85 6.75 -11.07
N GLY A 39 -9.19 7.13 -9.85
CA GLY A 39 -9.24 6.23 -8.70
C GLY A 39 -10.65 5.80 -8.35
N PHE A 40 -10.91 4.49 -8.31
CA PHE A 40 -12.05 3.91 -7.60
C PHE A 40 -11.65 3.51 -6.20
N SER A 41 -12.62 3.41 -5.29
CA SER A 41 -12.36 3.00 -3.91
C SER A 41 -13.44 2.07 -3.37
N VAL A 42 -13.00 1.10 -2.55
CA VAL A 42 -13.84 0.22 -1.73
C VAL A 42 -13.44 0.43 -0.27
N ILE A 43 -14.41 0.76 0.56
CA ILE A 43 -14.20 1.04 1.98
C ILE A 43 -14.26 -0.27 2.76
N THR A 44 -13.21 -0.55 3.56
CA THR A 44 -13.14 -1.74 4.42
C THR A 44 -13.39 -1.43 5.89
N GLN A 45 -13.13 -0.19 6.29
CA GLN A 45 -13.38 0.33 7.65
C GLN A 45 -13.42 1.85 7.63
N VAL A 46 -14.16 2.42 8.56
CA VAL A 46 -14.16 3.86 8.85
C VAL A 46 -13.33 4.07 10.13
N ILE A 47 -12.33 4.94 10.05
CA ILE A 47 -11.40 5.17 11.16
C ILE A 47 -11.60 6.60 11.67
N ALA A 48 -12.03 6.75 12.91
CA ALA A 48 -12.04 8.04 13.60
C ALA A 48 -10.60 8.38 14.05
N GLN A 49 -9.85 9.05 13.19
CA GLN A 49 -8.45 9.39 13.45
C GLN A 49 -8.06 10.80 12.98
N ASN A 50 -6.93 11.24 13.48
CA ASN A 50 -6.20 12.39 12.98
C ASN A 50 -4.70 12.04 12.82
N SER A 51 -3.84 13.03 12.56
CA SER A 51 -2.41 12.79 12.29
C SER A 51 -1.59 12.30 13.50
N TRP A 52 -2.19 12.13 14.70
CA TRP A 52 -1.49 11.70 15.92
C TRP A 52 -2.24 10.64 16.74
N LYS A 53 -3.52 10.41 16.51
CA LYS A 53 -4.33 9.48 17.31
C LYS A 53 -5.38 8.78 16.44
N VAL A 54 -5.54 7.47 16.66
CA VAL A 54 -6.73 6.69 16.31
C VAL A 54 -7.63 6.67 17.55
N ALA A 55 -8.85 7.17 17.42
CA ALA A 55 -9.83 7.21 18.49
C ALA A 55 -10.76 6.00 18.47
N ASP A 56 -11.22 5.61 17.27
CA ASP A 56 -12.13 4.49 17.07
C ASP A 56 -12.03 3.92 15.65
N VAL A 57 -12.47 2.67 15.46
CA VAL A 57 -12.45 1.97 14.18
C VAL A 57 -13.73 1.13 14.04
N GLU A 58 -14.51 1.42 13.01
CA GLU A 58 -15.67 0.65 12.64
C GLU A 58 -15.40 -0.14 11.37
N ALA A 59 -15.46 -1.47 11.44
CA ALA A 59 -15.28 -2.34 10.29
C ALA A 59 -16.54 -2.34 9.40
N VAL A 60 -16.35 -2.20 8.09
CA VAL A 60 -17.41 -2.47 7.11
C VAL A 60 -17.60 -3.99 7.02
N SER A 61 -18.84 -4.46 6.97
CA SER A 61 -19.09 -5.90 6.90
C SER A 61 -18.48 -6.53 5.63
N PRO A 62 -18.03 -7.79 5.69
CA PRO A 62 -17.49 -8.48 4.52
C PRO A 62 -18.46 -8.49 3.34
N GLU A 63 -19.77 -8.63 3.61
CA GLU A 63 -20.84 -8.61 2.61
C GLU A 63 -20.93 -7.25 1.90
N MET A 64 -20.82 -6.15 2.65
CA MET A 64 -20.82 -4.80 2.08
C MET A 64 -19.54 -4.53 1.27
N VAL A 65 -18.39 -5.05 1.71
CA VAL A 65 -17.14 -4.96 0.93
C VAL A 65 -17.28 -5.71 -0.40
N GLU A 66 -17.84 -6.93 -0.39
CA GLU A 66 -18.11 -7.68 -1.62
C GLU A 66 -19.14 -6.96 -2.51
N ALA A 67 -20.22 -6.41 -1.93
CA ALA A 67 -21.23 -5.66 -2.69
C ALA A 67 -20.67 -4.41 -3.39
N GLN A 68 -19.76 -3.66 -2.74
CA GLN A 68 -19.04 -2.55 -3.37
C GLN A 68 -18.23 -3.03 -4.58
N LEU A 69 -17.47 -4.14 -4.43
CA LEU A 69 -16.66 -4.72 -5.51
C LEU A 69 -17.52 -5.22 -6.66
N ASP A 70 -18.61 -5.92 -6.36
CA ASP A 70 -19.50 -6.47 -7.36
C ASP A 70 -20.18 -5.35 -8.17
N THR A 71 -20.65 -4.31 -7.49
CA THR A 71 -21.31 -3.18 -8.14
C THR A 71 -20.33 -2.44 -9.08
N LEU A 72 -19.09 -2.21 -8.63
CA LEU A 72 -18.07 -1.60 -9.50
C LEU A 72 -17.72 -2.48 -10.70
N ALA A 73 -17.60 -3.80 -10.49
CA ALA A 73 -17.22 -4.73 -11.55
C ALA A 73 -18.28 -4.89 -12.65
N LEU A 74 -19.55 -4.51 -12.41
CA LEU A 74 -20.58 -4.48 -13.44
C LEU A 74 -20.27 -3.47 -14.54
N GLU A 75 -19.56 -2.38 -14.22
CA GLU A 75 -19.33 -1.28 -15.14
C GLU A 75 -17.84 -1.07 -15.46
N PHE A 76 -16.96 -1.28 -14.49
CA PHE A 76 -15.55 -0.89 -14.59
C PHE A 76 -14.59 -2.07 -14.41
N VAL A 77 -13.53 -2.07 -15.21
CA VAL A 77 -12.38 -2.97 -15.03
C VAL A 77 -11.15 -2.14 -14.71
N PRO A 78 -10.68 -2.13 -13.45
CA PRO A 78 -9.45 -1.42 -13.10
C PRO A 78 -8.25 -2.06 -13.79
N ARG A 79 -7.25 -1.25 -14.18
CA ARG A 79 -5.98 -1.74 -14.74
C ARG A 79 -4.98 -2.14 -13.66
N ALA A 80 -5.14 -1.60 -12.45
CA ALA A 80 -4.37 -1.96 -11.28
C ALA A 80 -5.23 -1.90 -10.02
N LEU A 81 -4.83 -2.66 -9.02
CA LEU A 81 -5.51 -2.81 -7.75
C LEU A 81 -4.51 -2.66 -6.60
N LYS A 82 -4.89 -1.92 -5.55
CA LYS A 82 -4.14 -1.83 -4.29
C LYS A 82 -5.02 -2.24 -3.12
N THR A 83 -4.46 -2.99 -2.18
CA THR A 83 -5.08 -3.22 -0.86
C THR A 83 -4.28 -2.51 0.23
N GLY A 84 -4.98 -1.89 1.18
CA GLY A 84 -4.39 -1.26 2.38
C GLY A 84 -4.92 -1.90 3.66
N ALA A 85 -5.32 -1.10 4.65
CA ALA A 85 -5.90 -1.60 5.90
C ALA A 85 -7.23 -2.32 5.65
N LEU A 86 -7.37 -3.58 6.12
CA LEU A 86 -8.47 -4.50 5.80
C LEU A 86 -9.28 -4.94 7.04
N ALA A 87 -9.31 -4.13 8.09
CA ALA A 87 -10.10 -4.31 9.30
C ALA A 87 -9.88 -5.65 10.04
N ASN A 88 -10.28 -6.79 9.47
CA ASN A 88 -10.29 -8.08 10.13
C ASN A 88 -10.11 -9.26 9.15
N VAL A 89 -10.05 -10.48 9.70
CA VAL A 89 -9.86 -11.74 8.95
C VAL A 89 -10.91 -11.95 7.87
N ASP A 90 -12.17 -11.62 8.16
CA ASP A 90 -13.27 -11.96 7.26
C ASP A 90 -13.32 -10.99 6.08
N VAL A 91 -13.00 -9.72 6.30
CA VAL A 91 -12.76 -8.74 5.22
C VAL A 91 -11.57 -9.16 4.34
N VAL A 92 -10.45 -9.61 4.93
CA VAL A 92 -9.31 -10.13 4.15
C VAL A 92 -9.74 -11.29 3.25
N LYS A 93 -10.51 -12.25 3.79
CA LYS A 93 -11.01 -13.39 3.02
C LYS A 93 -12.00 -12.96 1.92
N ALA A 94 -12.91 -12.03 2.22
CA ALA A 94 -13.87 -11.49 1.26
C ALA A 94 -13.16 -10.81 0.10
N VAL A 95 -12.19 -9.94 0.38
CA VAL A 95 -11.37 -9.27 -0.65
C VAL A 95 -10.62 -10.29 -1.51
N ALA A 96 -9.97 -11.29 -0.91
CA ALA A 96 -9.24 -12.31 -1.67
C ALA A 96 -10.19 -13.10 -2.60
N ARG A 97 -11.34 -13.57 -2.07
CA ARG A 97 -12.35 -14.25 -2.90
C ARG A 97 -12.87 -13.38 -4.05
N ALA A 98 -13.14 -12.10 -3.78
CA ALA A 98 -13.63 -11.18 -4.81
C ALA A 98 -12.57 -10.93 -5.91
N ILE A 99 -11.28 -10.80 -5.56
CA ILE A 99 -10.18 -10.67 -6.53
C ILE A 99 -10.17 -11.86 -7.49
N GLU A 100 -10.27 -13.09 -6.97
CA GLU A 100 -10.27 -14.31 -7.77
C GLU A 100 -11.55 -14.45 -8.60
N ARG A 101 -12.73 -14.29 -7.98
CA ARG A 101 -14.04 -14.44 -8.61
C ARG A 101 -14.29 -13.43 -9.72
N LEU A 102 -13.95 -12.17 -9.49
CA LEU A 102 -14.12 -11.07 -10.45
C LEU A 102 -12.95 -10.95 -11.43
N LYS A 103 -11.92 -11.81 -11.30
CA LYS A 103 -10.70 -11.78 -12.12
C LYS A 103 -10.07 -10.38 -12.16
N LEU A 104 -9.99 -9.74 -11.00
CA LEU A 104 -9.36 -8.43 -10.86
C LEU A 104 -7.84 -8.54 -11.08
N PRO A 105 -7.16 -7.44 -11.42
CA PRO A 105 -5.71 -7.44 -11.53
C PRO A 105 -5.03 -7.91 -10.25
N ALA A 106 -3.86 -8.53 -10.37
CA ALA A 106 -3.03 -8.90 -9.23
C ALA A 106 -2.72 -7.65 -8.38
N PRO A 107 -3.01 -7.67 -7.06
CA PRO A 107 -2.95 -6.46 -6.22
C PRO A 107 -1.53 -6.03 -5.88
N VAL A 108 -1.35 -4.72 -5.70
CA VAL A 108 -0.31 -4.17 -4.84
C VAL A 108 -0.79 -4.32 -3.39
N VAL A 109 -0.16 -5.20 -2.62
CA VAL A 109 -0.55 -5.47 -1.23
C VAL A 109 0.31 -4.66 -0.28
N ASP A 110 -0.28 -3.64 0.35
CA ASP A 110 0.31 -2.96 1.50
C ASP A 110 -0.18 -3.67 2.77
N PRO A 111 0.65 -4.45 3.46
CA PRO A 111 0.21 -5.34 4.54
C PRO A 111 0.06 -4.57 5.87
N VAL A 112 -0.75 -3.51 5.85
CA VAL A 112 -0.92 -2.60 6.99
C VAL A 112 -1.48 -3.33 8.20
N THR A 113 -0.68 -3.45 9.25
CA THR A 113 -1.05 -4.03 10.54
C THR A 113 -1.17 -3.00 11.64
N VAL A 114 -0.39 -1.92 11.54
CA VAL A 114 -0.30 -0.84 12.52
C VAL A 114 -0.41 0.50 11.81
N SER A 115 -1.17 1.42 12.38
CA SER A 115 -1.26 2.79 11.88
C SER A 115 0.05 3.55 12.08
N SER A 116 0.23 4.68 11.36
CA SER A 116 1.38 5.56 11.59
C SER A 116 1.44 6.16 13.01
N SER A 117 0.33 6.16 13.75
CA SER A 117 0.28 6.59 15.16
C SER A 117 0.56 5.43 16.15
N GLY A 118 0.84 4.22 15.67
CA GLY A 118 1.14 3.05 16.51
C GLY A 118 -0.09 2.23 16.92
N ALA A 119 -1.30 2.61 16.53
CA ALA A 119 -2.50 1.82 16.83
C ALA A 119 -2.56 0.57 15.94
N ARG A 120 -2.86 -0.59 16.55
CA ARG A 120 -3.04 -1.83 15.80
C ARG A 120 -4.37 -1.80 15.04
N LEU A 121 -4.30 -1.87 13.73
CA LEU A 121 -5.44 -1.88 12.81
C LEU A 121 -5.85 -3.29 12.38
N LEU A 122 -4.94 -4.25 12.48
CA LEU A 122 -5.19 -5.65 12.13
C LEU A 122 -4.54 -6.56 13.17
N GLY A 123 -5.31 -7.50 13.70
CA GLY A 123 -4.79 -8.49 14.65
C GLY A 123 -4.00 -9.61 13.97
N TRP A 124 -3.26 -10.41 14.75
CA TRP A 124 -2.43 -11.51 14.27
C TRP A 124 -3.15 -12.54 13.37
N LYS A 125 -4.44 -12.80 13.63
CA LYS A 125 -5.25 -13.66 12.76
C LYS A 125 -5.43 -13.05 11.36
N GLY A 126 -5.58 -11.72 11.28
CA GLY A 126 -5.67 -10.99 10.03
C GLY A 126 -4.35 -10.97 9.26
N GLU A 127 -3.23 -10.78 9.94
CA GLU A 127 -1.88 -10.89 9.35
C GLU A 127 -1.67 -12.27 8.73
N ARG A 128 -2.06 -13.33 9.46
CA ARG A 128 -2.02 -14.71 8.94
C ARG A 128 -2.94 -14.90 7.73
N ALA A 129 -4.09 -14.22 7.70
CA ALA A 129 -5.00 -14.26 6.56
C ALA A 129 -4.41 -13.54 5.34
N ILE A 130 -3.81 -12.35 5.51
CA ILE A 130 -3.06 -11.66 4.44
C ILE A 130 -1.98 -12.58 3.87
N ARG A 131 -1.15 -13.16 4.74
CA ARG A 131 -0.06 -14.08 4.36
C ARG A 131 -0.56 -15.26 3.53
N LYS A 132 -1.73 -15.84 3.89
CA LYS A 132 -2.26 -17.05 3.26
C LYS A 132 -3.17 -16.82 2.06
N ARG A 133 -3.81 -15.65 1.97
CA ARG A 133 -4.89 -15.41 1.02
C ARG A 133 -4.60 -14.29 0.02
N LEU A 134 -3.91 -13.22 0.44
CA LEU A 134 -3.64 -12.08 -0.43
C LEU A 134 -2.24 -12.10 -1.03
N ILE A 135 -1.22 -12.47 -0.25
CA ILE A 135 0.17 -12.52 -0.77
C ILE A 135 0.30 -13.45 -1.98
N PRO A 136 -0.32 -14.66 -2.02
CA PRO A 136 -0.26 -15.51 -3.21
C PRO A 136 -0.87 -14.89 -4.48
N LEU A 137 -1.74 -13.88 -4.33
CA LEU A 137 -2.36 -13.17 -5.45
C LEU A 137 -1.59 -11.91 -5.85
N ALA A 138 -0.61 -11.47 -5.05
CA ALA A 138 0.01 -10.17 -5.17
C ALA A 138 0.95 -10.05 -6.38
N ALA A 139 0.78 -8.98 -7.16
CA ALA A 139 1.82 -8.53 -8.09
C ALA A 139 3.05 -8.02 -7.33
N ILE A 140 2.83 -7.33 -6.22
CA ILE A 140 3.92 -6.86 -5.35
C ILE A 140 3.40 -6.65 -3.91
N VAL A 141 4.23 -6.97 -2.93
CA VAL A 141 4.00 -6.68 -1.52
C VAL A 141 4.92 -5.55 -1.08
N THR A 142 4.41 -4.59 -0.27
CA THR A 142 5.14 -3.37 0.11
C THR A 142 5.34 -3.25 1.63
N PRO A 143 5.91 -4.21 2.34
CA PRO A 143 6.06 -4.16 3.78
C PRO A 143 7.12 -3.14 4.22
N ASN A 144 6.94 -2.53 5.39
CA ASN A 144 8.05 -1.95 6.14
C ASN A 144 8.86 -3.05 6.84
N ILE A 145 9.96 -2.70 7.55
CA ILE A 145 10.83 -3.70 8.20
C ILE A 145 10.04 -4.56 9.20
N PRO A 146 9.29 -4.01 10.19
CA PRO A 146 8.50 -4.84 11.11
C PRO A 146 7.47 -5.75 10.42
N GLU A 147 6.80 -5.25 9.38
CA GLU A 147 5.85 -6.05 8.59
C GLU A 147 6.57 -7.17 7.82
N ALA A 148 7.75 -6.88 7.26
CA ALA A 148 8.57 -7.89 6.57
C ALA A 148 9.09 -8.98 7.52
N GLU A 149 9.47 -8.62 8.74
CA GLU A 149 9.86 -9.56 9.80
C GLU A 149 8.71 -10.52 10.13
N GLY A 150 7.49 -9.98 10.32
CA GLY A 150 6.30 -10.78 10.57
C GLY A 150 5.93 -11.71 9.41
N LEU A 151 6.05 -11.23 8.16
CA LEU A 151 5.77 -12.04 6.98
C LEU A 151 6.83 -13.12 6.74
N ALA A 152 8.10 -12.80 6.94
CA ALA A 152 9.21 -13.70 6.66
C ALA A 152 9.57 -14.60 7.85
N ASP A 153 9.06 -14.30 9.04
CA ASP A 153 9.41 -14.98 10.29
C ASP A 153 10.94 -15.02 10.50
N ILE A 154 11.55 -13.82 10.42
CA ILE A 154 12.97 -13.58 10.72
C ILE A 154 13.15 -12.12 11.15
N GLN A 155 14.16 -11.86 11.98
CA GLN A 155 14.59 -10.50 12.33
C GLN A 155 15.45 -9.90 11.20
N ILE A 156 15.27 -8.59 10.95
CA ILE A 156 16.00 -7.86 9.90
C ILE A 156 16.92 -6.83 10.55
N ASP A 157 18.12 -7.28 10.90
CA ASP A 157 19.20 -6.50 11.51
C ASP A 157 20.31 -6.10 10.51
N SER A 158 20.28 -6.66 9.32
CA SER A 158 21.32 -6.47 8.28
C SER A 158 20.73 -6.49 6.88
N ASP A 159 21.49 -6.03 5.88
CA ASP A 159 21.12 -6.11 4.47
C ASP A 159 20.98 -7.57 4.00
N ALA A 160 21.82 -8.46 4.52
CA ALA A 160 21.71 -9.89 4.23
C ALA A 160 20.40 -10.47 4.76
N ALA A 161 19.99 -10.11 5.99
CA ALA A 161 18.70 -10.51 6.57
C ALA A 161 17.52 -9.93 5.78
N MET A 162 17.62 -8.67 5.32
CA MET A 162 16.59 -8.04 4.48
C MET A 162 16.42 -8.75 3.13
N ARG A 163 17.52 -9.13 2.47
CA ARG A 163 17.48 -9.95 1.24
C ARG A 163 16.87 -11.32 1.49
N LYS A 164 17.21 -11.97 2.60
CA LYS A 164 16.62 -13.25 3.02
C LYS A 164 15.12 -13.13 3.30
N ALA A 165 14.69 -12.04 3.93
CA ALA A 165 13.26 -11.75 4.14
C ALA A 165 12.52 -11.60 2.81
N ALA A 166 13.06 -10.82 1.86
CA ALA A 166 12.50 -10.65 0.54
C ALA A 166 12.32 -11.99 -0.19
N GLN A 167 13.35 -12.87 -0.17
CA GLN A 167 13.27 -14.21 -0.75
C GLN A 167 12.18 -15.08 -0.09
N LYS A 168 12.03 -15.01 1.25
CA LYS A 168 10.97 -15.73 1.95
C LYS A 168 9.58 -15.22 1.60
N ILE A 169 9.40 -13.91 1.43
CA ILE A 169 8.11 -13.31 1.05
C ILE A 169 7.70 -13.75 -0.38
N ILE A 170 8.65 -13.78 -1.32
CA ILE A 170 8.38 -14.32 -2.67
C ILE A 170 7.93 -15.80 -2.62
N LYS A 171 8.52 -16.61 -1.75
CA LYS A 171 8.11 -18.01 -1.55
C LYS A 171 6.68 -18.17 -1.01
N LEU A 172 6.07 -17.10 -0.49
CA LEU A 172 4.65 -17.09 -0.11
C LEU A 172 3.72 -16.95 -1.33
N GLY A 173 4.26 -16.68 -2.53
CA GLY A 173 3.54 -16.63 -3.80
C GLY A 173 3.46 -15.25 -4.46
N ALA A 174 3.96 -14.18 -3.86
CA ALA A 174 4.02 -12.87 -4.48
C ALA A 174 4.96 -12.85 -5.70
N GLN A 175 4.64 -12.05 -6.74
CA GLN A 175 5.50 -11.91 -7.91
C GLN A 175 6.72 -11.01 -7.62
N ALA A 176 6.55 -10.00 -6.74
CA ALA A 176 7.63 -9.12 -6.30
C ALA A 176 7.41 -8.67 -4.85
N VAL A 177 8.45 -8.12 -4.25
CA VAL A 177 8.39 -7.45 -2.94
C VAL A 177 9.25 -6.20 -2.96
N VAL A 178 8.82 -5.14 -2.27
CA VAL A 178 9.68 -4.01 -1.91
C VAL A 178 9.62 -3.79 -0.41
N ILE A 179 10.73 -4.06 0.29
CA ILE A 179 10.85 -3.82 1.72
C ILE A 179 11.29 -2.36 1.93
N LYS A 180 10.44 -1.59 2.62
CA LYS A 180 10.68 -0.16 2.89
C LYS A 180 11.70 0.00 4.03
N GLY A 181 12.92 0.48 3.72
CA GLY A 181 14.03 0.61 4.67
C GLY A 181 14.09 1.94 5.43
N GLY A 182 13.10 2.81 5.32
CA GLY A 182 13.07 4.15 5.91
C GLY A 182 13.16 4.21 7.46
N HIS A 183 13.10 3.09 8.16
CA HIS A 183 13.17 2.98 9.62
C HIS A 183 14.59 2.77 10.17
N ARG A 184 15.61 2.68 9.33
CA ARG A 184 17.02 2.58 9.78
C ARG A 184 17.52 3.98 10.11
N GLU A 185 17.82 4.26 11.37
CA GLU A 185 18.16 5.60 11.85
C GLU A 185 19.58 6.07 11.47
N ASP A 186 20.49 5.14 11.19
CA ASP A 186 21.94 5.44 11.01
C ASP A 186 22.36 5.83 9.59
N ASP A 187 21.44 5.85 8.62
CA ASP A 187 21.77 6.14 7.23
C ASP A 187 21.32 7.55 6.79
N SER A 188 22.19 8.28 6.12
CA SER A 188 21.85 9.52 5.41
C SER A 188 20.86 9.29 4.25
N PHE A 189 20.63 8.03 3.88
CA PHE A 189 19.71 7.59 2.84
C PHE A 189 18.60 6.70 3.38
N ALA A 190 17.40 6.88 2.86
CA ALA A 190 16.29 5.92 3.00
C ALA A 190 16.40 4.92 1.84
N THR A 191 16.90 3.72 2.12
CA THR A 191 17.10 2.67 1.12
C THR A 191 15.99 1.63 1.21
N ASP A 192 15.23 1.45 0.12
CA ASP A 192 14.26 0.37 -0.01
C ASP A 192 14.85 -0.75 -0.87
N LEU A 193 14.49 -2.01 -0.60
CA LEU A 193 14.97 -3.17 -1.32
C LEU A 193 13.84 -3.80 -2.14
N PHE A 194 13.93 -3.69 -3.46
CA PHE A 194 13.04 -4.40 -4.39
C PHE A 194 13.63 -5.76 -4.75
N TYR A 195 12.77 -6.77 -4.90
CA TYR A 195 13.11 -8.10 -5.38
C TYR A 195 11.95 -8.72 -6.15
N ASP A 196 12.19 -9.18 -7.37
CA ASP A 196 11.20 -9.79 -8.28
C ASP A 196 11.36 -11.33 -8.42
N GLY A 197 12.12 -11.94 -7.51
CA GLY A 197 12.45 -13.37 -7.58
C GLY A 197 13.72 -13.66 -8.39
N ARG A 198 14.28 -12.67 -9.11
CA ARG A 198 15.48 -12.81 -9.95
C ARG A 198 16.57 -11.81 -9.57
N ILE A 199 16.24 -10.53 -9.52
CA ILE A 199 17.18 -9.45 -9.27
C ILE A 199 16.82 -8.67 -8.00
N PHE A 200 17.84 -8.21 -7.27
CA PHE A 200 17.70 -7.25 -6.19
C PHE A 200 18.04 -5.85 -6.70
N VAL A 201 17.20 -4.88 -6.38
CA VAL A 201 17.42 -3.47 -6.70
C VAL A 201 17.31 -2.63 -5.43
N GLU A 202 18.36 -1.88 -5.11
CA GLU A 202 18.34 -0.91 -4.02
C GLU A 202 17.86 0.45 -4.54
N LEU A 203 16.86 1.01 -3.86
CA LEU A 203 16.25 2.28 -4.21
C LEU A 203 16.60 3.31 -3.13
N LYS A 204 17.62 4.11 -3.40
CA LYS A 204 18.15 5.11 -2.46
C LYS A 204 17.51 6.48 -2.71
N ALA A 205 17.12 7.15 -1.64
CA ALA A 205 16.74 8.56 -1.67
C ALA A 205 17.31 9.25 -0.42
N PRO A 206 17.66 10.54 -0.49
CA PRO A 206 18.09 11.28 0.69
C PRO A 206 17.04 11.19 1.81
N ARG A 207 17.49 10.99 3.04
CA ARG A 207 16.61 11.03 4.20
C ARG A 207 16.15 12.46 4.44
N ILE A 208 14.85 12.66 4.54
CA ILE A 208 14.25 13.96 4.79
C ILE A 208 14.13 14.16 6.31
N ALA A 209 14.74 15.23 6.80
CA ALA A 209 14.72 15.57 8.21
C ALA A 209 13.27 15.80 8.72
N GLY A 210 13.01 15.47 9.99
CA GLY A 210 11.71 15.68 10.63
C GLY A 210 10.83 14.43 10.79
N GLY A 211 11.33 13.25 10.46
CA GLY A 211 10.59 11.98 10.56
C GLY A 211 9.59 11.78 9.42
N GLY A 212 9.02 10.59 9.32
CA GLY A 212 8.07 10.26 8.26
C GLY A 212 6.74 11.02 8.39
N ALA A 213 6.20 11.48 7.27
CA ALA A 213 4.85 12.05 7.23
C ALA A 213 3.78 10.95 7.37
N HIS A 214 2.59 11.34 7.85
CA HIS A 214 1.43 10.46 7.92
C HIS A 214 1.03 9.99 6.51
N GLY A 215 0.84 8.68 6.35
CA GLY A 215 0.40 8.09 5.09
C GLY A 215 1.47 7.81 4.04
N THR A 216 2.76 7.98 4.35
CA THR A 216 3.87 7.70 3.42
C THR A 216 3.81 6.30 2.80
N GLY A 217 3.50 5.26 3.60
CA GLY A 217 3.34 3.88 3.11
C GLY A 217 2.17 3.73 2.15
N CYS A 218 1.01 4.31 2.49
CA CYS A 218 -0.17 4.30 1.64
C CYS A 218 0.10 4.99 0.30
N ALA A 219 0.70 6.19 0.31
CA ALA A 219 1.06 6.91 -0.90
C ALA A 219 2.06 6.13 -1.77
N PHE A 220 3.03 5.45 -1.16
CA PHE A 220 4.00 4.62 -1.88
C PHE A 220 3.32 3.45 -2.62
N SER A 221 2.52 2.65 -1.92
CA SER A 221 1.80 1.52 -2.52
C SER A 221 0.76 1.97 -3.57
N ALA A 222 0.08 3.11 -3.33
CA ALA A 222 -0.83 3.71 -4.29
C ALA A 222 -0.09 4.22 -5.55
N ALA A 223 1.08 4.85 -5.40
CA ALA A 223 1.89 5.30 -6.54
C ALA A 223 2.36 4.11 -7.40
N ILE A 224 2.74 2.98 -6.79
CA ILE A 224 3.02 1.74 -7.54
C ILE A 224 1.79 1.33 -8.36
N ALA A 225 0.62 1.26 -7.74
CA ALA A 225 -0.62 0.89 -8.44
C ALA A 225 -0.94 1.88 -9.58
N ALA A 226 -0.74 3.19 -9.37
CA ALA A 226 -0.94 4.20 -10.41
C ALA A 226 0.01 3.99 -11.60
N HIS A 227 1.28 3.71 -11.35
CA HIS A 227 2.25 3.45 -12.41
C HIS A 227 1.94 2.16 -13.17
N LEU A 228 1.50 1.09 -12.48
CA LEU A 228 1.04 -0.15 -13.11
C LEU A 228 -0.22 0.09 -13.96
N ALA A 229 -1.18 0.88 -13.47
CA ALA A 229 -2.37 1.25 -14.25
C ALA A 229 -2.02 2.00 -15.55
N ARG A 230 -0.89 2.69 -15.59
CA ARG A 230 -0.31 3.36 -16.76
C ARG A 230 0.54 2.43 -17.63
N GLY A 231 0.62 1.14 -17.32
CA GLY A 231 1.33 0.12 -18.11
C GLY A 231 2.85 0.06 -17.88
N ARG A 232 3.36 0.61 -16.78
CA ARG A 232 4.78 0.49 -16.44
C ARG A 232 5.11 -0.90 -15.91
N SER A 233 6.37 -1.32 -16.05
CA SER A 233 6.90 -2.53 -15.41
C SER A 233 6.85 -2.43 -13.88
N LEU A 234 6.94 -3.55 -13.15
CA LEU A 234 6.98 -3.55 -11.69
C LEU A 234 8.16 -2.72 -11.16
N GLU A 235 9.34 -2.89 -11.72
CA GLU A 235 10.53 -2.14 -11.31
C GLU A 235 10.36 -0.63 -11.55
N ASP A 236 9.92 -0.23 -12.75
CA ASP A 236 9.70 1.18 -13.08
C ASP A 236 8.59 1.80 -12.22
N ALA A 237 7.56 1.02 -11.87
CA ALA A 237 6.49 1.45 -10.99
C ALA A 237 7.02 1.74 -9.57
N VAL A 238 7.89 0.87 -9.04
CA VAL A 238 8.52 1.07 -7.72
C VAL A 238 9.49 2.26 -7.74
N ARG A 239 10.31 2.42 -8.79
CA ARG A 239 11.19 3.59 -8.96
C ARG A 239 10.40 4.90 -9.03
N GLY A 240 9.31 4.91 -9.80
CA GLY A 240 8.41 6.06 -9.91
C GLY A 240 7.74 6.38 -8.58
N ALA A 241 7.29 5.38 -7.83
CA ALA A 241 6.69 5.55 -6.51
C ALA A 241 7.71 6.10 -5.49
N LYS A 242 8.98 5.63 -5.52
CA LYS A 242 10.05 6.17 -4.67
C LYS A 242 10.29 7.66 -4.94
N SER A 243 10.38 8.04 -6.22
CA SER A 243 10.54 9.45 -6.64
C SER A 243 9.35 10.29 -6.19
N PHE A 244 8.12 9.86 -6.45
CA PHE A 244 6.89 10.55 -6.07
C PHE A 244 6.83 10.81 -4.55
N VAL A 245 7.01 9.76 -3.74
CA VAL A 245 6.95 9.89 -2.28
C VAL A 245 8.09 10.76 -1.75
N THR A 246 9.29 10.68 -2.33
CA THR A 246 10.41 11.53 -1.93
C THR A 246 10.09 13.01 -2.18
N THR A 247 9.51 13.36 -3.34
CA THR A 247 9.06 14.72 -3.64
C THR A 247 7.95 15.16 -2.69
N ALA A 248 6.92 14.34 -2.48
CA ALA A 248 5.82 14.65 -1.58
C ALA A 248 6.27 14.84 -0.12
N LEU A 249 7.29 14.09 0.33
CA LEU A 249 7.91 14.25 1.64
C LEU A 249 8.70 15.54 1.77
N LYS A 250 9.47 15.93 0.76
CA LYS A 250 10.24 17.19 0.75
C LYS A 250 9.35 18.42 0.94
N HIS A 251 8.12 18.35 0.42
CA HIS A 251 7.12 19.44 0.50
C HIS A 251 6.06 19.16 1.56
N SER A 252 6.30 18.19 2.46
CA SER A 252 5.34 17.88 3.54
C SER A 252 5.10 19.08 4.45
N PHE A 253 3.89 19.22 4.95
CA PHE A 253 3.45 20.36 5.73
C PHE A 253 2.67 19.93 6.98
N LYS A 254 2.57 20.80 7.98
CA LYS A 254 1.80 20.58 9.21
C LYS A 254 0.56 21.45 9.23
N LEU A 255 -0.60 20.85 9.49
CA LEU A 255 -1.86 21.58 9.73
C LEU A 255 -2.28 21.60 11.21
N GLY A 256 -1.55 20.89 12.07
CA GLY A 256 -1.87 20.77 13.49
C GLY A 256 -0.71 20.27 14.32
N LYS A 257 -1.01 19.72 15.51
CA LYS A 257 0.01 19.23 16.46
C LYS A 257 0.62 17.88 16.10
N GLY A 258 0.01 17.14 15.16
CA GLY A 258 0.42 15.79 14.80
C GLY A 258 1.58 15.73 13.81
N ARG A 259 1.69 14.60 13.14
CA ARG A 259 2.69 14.38 12.09
C ARG A 259 2.44 15.28 10.89
N ALA A 260 3.49 15.58 10.14
CA ALA A 260 3.36 16.25 8.85
C ALA A 260 2.49 15.40 7.89
N LEU A 261 1.83 16.06 6.97
CA LEU A 261 1.06 15.47 5.87
C LEU A 261 1.88 15.57 4.59
N LEU A 262 1.74 14.57 3.72
CA LEU A 262 2.37 14.61 2.39
C LEU A 262 1.72 15.67 1.51
N ASP A 263 2.52 16.41 0.76
CA ASP A 263 2.00 17.19 -0.37
C ASP A 263 1.95 16.29 -1.61
N HIS A 264 0.79 15.67 -1.84
CA HIS A 264 0.58 14.78 -2.98
C HIS A 264 0.64 15.50 -4.33
N PHE A 265 0.53 16.82 -4.35
CA PHE A 265 0.48 17.62 -5.58
C PHE A 265 1.79 18.39 -5.82
N ALA A 266 2.80 18.21 -4.97
CA ALA A 266 4.12 18.77 -5.18
C ALA A 266 4.70 18.32 -6.51
N ARG A 267 5.29 19.27 -7.23
CA ARG A 267 6.01 19.01 -8.49
C ARG A 267 7.50 19.00 -8.21
N GLY A 268 8.20 18.00 -8.73
CA GLY A 268 9.66 17.89 -8.65
C GLY A 268 10.36 18.57 -9.80
#